data_3e1a0e0e962b9fb541e677e997d4ec8b
#
_entry.id   3e1a0e0e962b9fb541e677e997d4ec8b
#
_cell.length_a   1.000
_cell.length_b   1.000
_cell.length_c   1.000
_cell.angle_alpha   90.00
_cell.angle_beta   90.00
_cell.angle_gamma   90.00
#
_symmetry.space_group_name_H-M   'P 1'
#
loop_
_entity.id
_entity.type
_entity.pdbx_description
1 polymer ?
#
loop_
_entity_poly.entity_id
_entity_poly.type
_entity_poly.pdbx_seq_one_letter_code
_entity_poly.pdbx_strand_id
1 'polypeptide(L)'
;MRSIREMLHKTGHAAAPSMGMRLLLYWFAMALLLVATILSILMATGVLSHASRQLAGVLDIQQRNTYAALDAQMNTLTAQGMAMSEKLGKELDAFLAVKGISFGELNDDPAAIAELEKRLYPPLSSTLSAASCSGIFFCLHVTANTSLPNADDLRAGMYLRYSGLQPTVASEQDIICFRGATEAARGLQLQMHNRWNPELNAALIPGSQKVSAYQGQRLADGCLWTKRTELLDTWEQVTLLCVPILDGSGVVRGFCGMEVSDLYFSLSHGTVSSTFGKMLTLVAPVDGDKLSLSGAMLGATDGSRLTADGTLHISEGKYYTTYTNGKETYLGRHQLLDADTWDDVPLAAVTLLPEDTFRSYERGARGAWFLGAVLFLMMMLAAATMLSRSFVKPINKSLAAVRGGATEMVASGIPEIDELLAAIRERPAGTLPPEVEARLQGFARRAETLTGTERTILQYYMDGHTVK
;
A
#
# COMPACT_ATOMS: atom_id res chain seq x y z
N MET A 1 -33.07 -22.98 -30.37
CA MET A 1 -33.62 -24.00 -29.45
C MET A 1 -33.86 -25.39 -30.10
N ARG A 2 -33.99 -25.54 -31.40
CA ARG A 2 -34.10 -26.85 -32.07
C ARG A 2 -32.78 -27.65 -32.08
N SER A 3 -31.64 -27.01 -32.20
CA SER A 3 -30.31 -27.65 -32.29
C SER A 3 -29.89 -28.37 -31.00
N ILE A 4 -30.25 -27.87 -29.81
CA ILE A 4 -29.89 -28.49 -28.52
C ILE A 4 -30.74 -29.75 -28.24
N ARG A 5 -32.00 -29.77 -28.72
CA ARG A 5 -32.90 -30.90 -28.61
C ARG A 5 -32.48 -32.08 -29.52
N GLU A 6 -31.96 -31.79 -30.72
CA GLU A 6 -31.42 -32.82 -31.63
C GLU A 6 -30.08 -33.41 -31.17
N MET A 7 -29.24 -32.61 -30.47
CA MET A 7 -28.01 -33.10 -29.85
C MET A 7 -28.31 -34.03 -28.66
N LEU A 8 -29.33 -33.74 -27.86
CA LEU A 8 -29.78 -34.56 -26.74
C LEU A 8 -30.44 -35.90 -27.20
N HIS A 9 -31.06 -35.88 -28.38
CA HIS A 9 -31.69 -37.10 -28.95
C HIS A 9 -30.68 -38.06 -29.60
N LYS A 10 -29.51 -37.59 -30.05
CA LYS A 10 -28.44 -38.41 -30.64
C LYS A 10 -27.56 -39.13 -29.60
N THR A 11 -27.68 -38.81 -28.34
CA THR A 11 -26.95 -39.47 -27.22
C THR A 11 -27.75 -40.65 -26.59
N GLY A 12 -28.86 -41.05 -27.20
CA GLY A 12 -29.83 -42.01 -26.64
C GLY A 12 -29.39 -43.49 -26.63
N HIS A 13 -28.16 -43.83 -27.00
CA HIS A 13 -27.63 -45.21 -26.87
C HIS A 13 -26.20 -45.18 -26.32
N ALA A 14 -25.90 -44.32 -25.33
CA ALA A 14 -24.71 -44.49 -24.54
C ALA A 14 -24.91 -45.73 -23.63
N ALA A 15 -24.17 -46.79 -23.87
CA ALA A 15 -24.13 -47.97 -22.99
C ALA A 15 -24.00 -47.46 -21.53
N ALA A 16 -24.87 -47.95 -20.64
CA ALA A 16 -24.88 -47.50 -19.24
C ALA A 16 -23.46 -47.58 -18.67
N PRO A 17 -22.95 -46.46 -18.08
CA PRO A 17 -21.56 -46.41 -17.67
C PRO A 17 -21.24 -47.57 -16.73
N SER A 18 -20.08 -48.21 -16.92
CA SER A 18 -19.65 -49.33 -16.08
C SER A 18 -19.63 -48.92 -14.61
N MET A 19 -19.79 -49.87 -13.70
CA MET A 19 -19.80 -49.62 -12.25
C MET A 19 -18.58 -48.81 -11.79
N GLY A 20 -17.39 -49.06 -12.38
CA GLY A 20 -16.18 -48.28 -12.13
C GLY A 20 -16.29 -46.83 -12.59
N MET A 21 -16.94 -46.58 -13.73
CA MET A 21 -17.15 -45.24 -14.25
C MET A 21 -18.15 -44.44 -13.40
N ARG A 22 -19.21 -45.11 -12.90
CA ARG A 22 -20.17 -44.46 -11.95
C ARG A 22 -19.49 -44.11 -10.63
N LEU A 23 -18.68 -45.02 -10.10
CA LEU A 23 -17.93 -44.78 -8.86
C LEU A 23 -16.96 -43.61 -9.03
N LEU A 24 -16.21 -43.53 -10.12
CA LEU A 24 -15.33 -42.42 -10.44
C LEU A 24 -16.11 -41.11 -10.54
N LEU A 25 -17.28 -41.08 -11.20
CA LEU A 25 -18.14 -39.90 -11.30
C LEU A 25 -18.64 -39.43 -9.92
N TYR A 26 -19.06 -40.37 -9.06
CA TYR A 26 -19.49 -40.00 -7.69
C TYR A 26 -18.34 -39.42 -6.86
N TRP A 27 -17.15 -40.04 -6.91
CA TRP A 27 -15.97 -39.51 -6.22
C TRP A 27 -15.55 -38.14 -6.75
N PHE A 28 -15.60 -37.95 -8.07
CA PHE A 28 -15.30 -36.64 -8.66
C PHE A 28 -16.33 -35.60 -8.28
N ALA A 29 -17.61 -35.91 -8.31
CA ALA A 29 -18.67 -35.00 -7.86
C ALA A 29 -18.53 -34.64 -6.38
N MET A 30 -18.22 -35.63 -5.53
CA MET A 30 -17.97 -35.41 -4.10
C MET A 30 -16.74 -34.53 -3.86
N ALA A 31 -15.65 -34.76 -4.59
CA ALA A 31 -14.44 -33.94 -4.51
C ALA A 31 -14.71 -32.49 -4.95
N LEU A 32 -15.48 -32.29 -6.01
CA LEU A 32 -15.86 -30.99 -6.51
C LEU A 32 -16.78 -30.25 -5.52
N LEU A 33 -17.72 -30.96 -4.90
CA LEU A 33 -18.60 -30.41 -3.87
C LEU A 33 -17.78 -30.01 -2.62
N LEU A 34 -16.83 -30.81 -2.22
CA LEU A 34 -15.95 -30.55 -1.08
C LEU A 34 -15.07 -29.32 -1.35
N VAL A 35 -14.49 -29.18 -2.53
CA VAL A 35 -13.74 -27.99 -2.95
C VAL A 35 -14.64 -26.75 -2.98
N ALA A 36 -15.85 -26.87 -3.54
CA ALA A 36 -16.82 -25.77 -3.54
C ALA A 36 -17.23 -25.34 -2.13
N THR A 37 -17.40 -26.31 -1.23
CA THR A 37 -17.72 -26.04 0.18
C THR A 37 -16.57 -25.34 0.89
N ILE A 38 -15.33 -25.82 0.71
CA ILE A 38 -14.14 -25.18 1.26
C ILE A 38 -14.00 -23.73 0.74
N LEU A 39 -14.15 -23.50 -0.57
CA LEU A 39 -14.13 -22.18 -1.17
C LEU A 39 -15.24 -21.29 -0.60
N SER A 40 -16.44 -21.80 -0.42
CA SER A 40 -17.56 -21.06 0.19
C SER A 40 -17.26 -20.68 1.64
N ILE A 41 -16.68 -21.58 2.43
CA ILE A 41 -16.25 -21.30 3.80
C ILE A 41 -15.16 -20.23 3.81
N LEU A 42 -14.15 -20.32 2.94
CA LEU A 42 -13.08 -19.33 2.82
C LEU A 42 -13.62 -17.94 2.40
N MET A 43 -14.63 -17.91 1.54
CA MET A 43 -15.34 -16.66 1.21
C MET A 43 -16.13 -16.11 2.42
N ALA A 44 -16.89 -16.95 3.07
CA ALA A 44 -17.74 -16.56 4.22
C ALA A 44 -16.90 -16.10 5.43
N THR A 45 -15.77 -16.75 5.70
CA THR A 45 -14.85 -16.37 6.78
C THR A 45 -13.98 -15.14 6.45
N GLY A 46 -14.09 -14.61 5.21
CA GLY A 46 -13.34 -13.44 4.78
C GLY A 46 -11.83 -13.68 4.65
N VAL A 47 -11.38 -14.91 4.49
CA VAL A 47 -9.96 -15.24 4.23
C VAL A 47 -9.47 -14.56 2.94
N LEU A 48 -10.36 -14.40 1.94
CA LEU A 48 -10.07 -13.68 0.70
C LEU A 48 -9.92 -12.15 0.90
N SER A 49 -10.51 -11.57 1.95
CA SER A 49 -10.31 -10.17 2.35
C SER A 49 -9.26 -10.00 3.46
N HIS A 50 -8.57 -11.08 3.84
CA HIS A 50 -7.57 -11.05 4.90
C HIS A 50 -6.38 -10.16 4.53
N ALA A 51 -5.93 -10.22 3.28
CA ALA A 51 -4.84 -9.39 2.76
C ALA A 51 -5.15 -7.89 2.88
N SER A 52 -6.38 -7.45 2.53
CA SER A 52 -6.78 -6.04 2.66
C SER A 52 -6.87 -5.58 4.11
N ARG A 53 -7.32 -6.45 5.04
CA ARG A 53 -7.31 -6.14 6.48
C ARG A 53 -5.91 -6.09 7.06
N GLN A 54 -5.03 -7.01 6.66
CA GLN A 54 -3.63 -6.99 7.06
C GLN A 54 -2.92 -5.75 6.53
N LEU A 55 -3.14 -5.39 5.25
CA LEU A 55 -2.61 -4.16 4.68
C LEU A 55 -3.09 -2.94 5.46
N ALA A 56 -4.39 -2.85 5.80
CA ALA A 56 -4.92 -1.75 6.60
C ALA A 56 -4.18 -1.64 7.95
N GLY A 57 -3.99 -2.75 8.65
CA GLY A 57 -3.25 -2.76 9.92
C GLY A 57 -1.78 -2.30 9.76
N VAL A 58 -1.11 -2.73 8.70
CA VAL A 58 0.28 -2.31 8.42
C VAL A 58 0.33 -0.83 8.05
N LEU A 59 -0.60 -0.34 7.22
CA LEU A 59 -0.72 1.08 6.87
C LEU A 59 -1.01 1.94 8.10
N ASP A 60 -1.90 1.51 9.00
CA ASP A 60 -2.24 2.24 10.22
C ASP A 60 -1.04 2.35 11.19
N ILE A 61 -0.26 1.28 11.31
CA ILE A 61 0.98 1.29 12.14
C ILE A 61 2.01 2.22 11.48
N GLN A 62 2.26 2.04 10.19
CA GLN A 62 3.27 2.83 9.48
C GLN A 62 2.88 4.31 9.46
N GLN A 63 1.60 4.63 9.22
CA GLN A 63 1.11 6.01 9.23
C GLN A 63 1.30 6.68 10.59
N ARG A 64 1.00 5.98 11.69
CA ARG A 64 1.25 6.50 13.04
C ARG A 64 2.72 6.77 13.30
N ASN A 65 3.60 5.87 12.87
CA ASN A 65 5.05 6.06 13.03
C ASN A 65 5.55 7.22 12.17
N THR A 66 5.10 7.32 10.92
CA THR A 66 5.42 8.41 10.01
C THR A 66 4.94 9.75 10.55
N TYR A 67 3.68 9.82 10.97
CA TYR A 67 3.10 11.01 11.58
C TYR A 67 3.91 11.44 12.82
N ALA A 68 4.14 10.53 13.76
CA ALA A 68 4.86 10.85 15.00
C ALA A 68 6.30 11.34 14.72
N ALA A 69 6.99 10.75 13.75
CA ALA A 69 8.34 11.16 13.38
C ALA A 69 8.36 12.56 12.73
N LEU A 70 7.45 12.81 11.79
CA LEU A 70 7.35 14.10 11.09
C LEU A 70 6.87 15.22 12.01
N ASP A 71 5.85 14.96 12.80
CA ASP A 71 5.32 15.91 13.78
C ASP A 71 6.39 16.28 14.82
N ALA A 72 7.08 15.31 15.38
CA ALA A 72 8.19 15.54 16.31
C ALA A 72 9.33 16.34 15.65
N GLN A 73 9.68 16.05 14.40
CA GLN A 73 10.70 16.80 13.66
C GLN A 73 10.26 18.25 13.45
N MET A 74 9.04 18.50 12.95
CA MET A 74 8.54 19.86 12.71
C MET A 74 8.43 20.66 14.01
N ASN A 75 7.90 20.07 15.07
CA ASN A 75 7.80 20.70 16.39
C ASN A 75 9.19 21.01 16.98
N THR A 76 10.16 20.10 16.81
CA THR A 76 11.55 20.33 17.26
C THR A 76 12.19 21.47 16.48
N LEU A 77 12.06 21.49 15.16
CA LEU A 77 12.58 22.58 14.32
C LEU A 77 11.91 23.92 14.66
N THR A 78 10.60 23.94 14.89
CA THR A 78 9.86 25.14 15.30
C THR A 78 10.37 25.64 16.65
N ALA A 79 10.56 24.78 17.64
CA ALA A 79 11.11 25.17 18.94
C ALA A 79 12.56 25.69 18.84
N GLN A 80 13.39 25.05 18.01
CA GLN A 80 14.77 25.49 17.75
C GLN A 80 14.78 26.84 16.99
N GLY A 81 13.86 27.03 16.04
CA GLY A 81 13.67 28.30 15.32
C GLY A 81 13.29 29.44 16.24
N MET A 82 12.35 29.20 17.16
CA MET A 82 11.97 30.21 18.17
C MET A 82 13.16 30.55 19.10
N ALA A 83 13.87 29.56 19.58
CA ALA A 83 15.05 29.78 20.45
C ALA A 83 16.17 30.55 19.70
N MET A 84 16.35 30.27 18.41
CA MET A 84 17.26 31.00 17.54
C MET A 84 16.80 32.45 17.37
N SER A 85 15.53 32.66 17.04
CA SER A 85 14.93 34.00 16.91
C SER A 85 15.17 34.89 18.14
N GLU A 86 14.92 34.33 19.33
CA GLU A 86 15.17 35.05 20.59
C GLU A 86 16.64 35.43 20.78
N LYS A 87 17.58 34.54 20.43
CA LYS A 87 19.01 34.82 20.50
C LYS A 87 19.42 35.90 19.50
N LEU A 88 18.93 35.79 18.25
CA LEU A 88 19.19 36.79 17.20
C LEU A 88 18.67 38.17 17.58
N GLY A 89 17.47 38.26 18.15
CA GLY A 89 16.90 39.52 18.64
C GLY A 89 17.73 40.16 19.75
N LYS A 90 18.16 39.37 20.74
CA LYS A 90 19.02 39.84 21.83
C LYS A 90 20.39 40.34 21.35
N GLU A 91 21.02 39.57 20.41
CA GLU A 91 22.31 39.99 19.85
C GLU A 91 22.18 41.23 18.94
N LEU A 92 21.08 41.36 18.22
CA LEU A 92 20.75 42.56 17.43
C LEU A 92 20.66 43.80 18.36
N ASP A 93 19.84 43.72 19.41
CA ASP A 93 19.67 44.82 20.36
C ASP A 93 21.01 45.21 21.04
N ALA A 94 21.80 44.19 21.45
CA ALA A 94 23.10 44.43 22.03
C ALA A 94 24.10 45.06 21.04
N PHE A 95 24.03 44.69 19.75
CA PHE A 95 24.83 45.33 18.70
C PHE A 95 24.46 46.78 18.51
N LEU A 96 23.17 47.09 18.37
CA LEU A 96 22.66 48.43 18.21
C LEU A 96 23.03 49.35 19.40
N ALA A 97 22.88 48.82 20.63
CA ALA A 97 23.26 49.54 21.85
C ALA A 97 24.78 49.84 21.91
N VAL A 98 25.65 48.90 21.52
CA VAL A 98 27.11 49.08 21.51
C VAL A 98 27.50 50.13 20.46
N LYS A 99 26.86 50.13 19.27
CA LYS A 99 27.13 51.08 18.19
C LYS A 99 26.49 52.44 18.46
N GLY A 100 25.49 52.54 19.33
CA GLY A 100 24.73 53.75 19.60
C GLY A 100 23.87 54.21 18.41
N ILE A 101 23.42 53.25 17.57
CA ILE A 101 22.60 53.49 16.38
C ILE A 101 21.23 52.87 16.53
N SER A 102 20.26 53.41 15.82
CA SER A 102 18.92 52.83 15.68
C SER A 102 18.93 51.72 14.60
N PHE A 103 17.92 50.82 14.62
CA PHE A 103 17.79 49.76 13.61
C PHE A 103 17.70 50.31 12.16
N GLY A 104 17.00 51.48 11.97
CA GLY A 104 16.86 52.07 10.65
C GLY A 104 18.17 52.64 10.08
N GLU A 105 19.13 53.03 10.94
CA GLU A 105 20.45 53.52 10.53
C GLU A 105 21.40 52.45 10.00
N LEU A 106 21.00 51.18 10.08
CA LEU A 106 21.68 50.07 9.38
C LEU A 106 21.47 50.10 7.86
N ASN A 107 20.39 50.75 7.37
CA ASN A 107 20.21 50.93 5.94
C ASN A 107 21.35 51.79 5.36
N ASP A 108 21.81 51.39 4.18
CA ASP A 108 22.92 52.06 3.47
C ASP A 108 24.28 51.98 4.20
N ASP A 109 24.40 51.13 5.24
CA ASP A 109 25.68 50.88 5.90
C ASP A 109 26.10 49.40 5.76
N PRO A 110 26.67 49.02 4.62
CA PRO A 110 27.11 47.66 4.37
C PRO A 110 28.21 47.16 5.34
N ALA A 111 28.99 48.12 5.92
CA ALA A 111 30.02 47.76 6.89
C ALA A 111 29.42 47.34 8.24
N ALA A 112 28.45 48.10 8.74
CA ALA A 112 27.72 47.78 9.95
C ALA A 112 26.90 46.47 9.79
N ILE A 113 26.28 46.28 8.62
CA ILE A 113 25.59 45.03 8.29
C ILE A 113 26.55 43.85 8.32
N ALA A 114 27.71 43.90 7.66
CA ALA A 114 28.69 42.83 7.66
C ALA A 114 29.24 42.50 9.06
N GLU A 115 29.40 43.51 9.92
CA GLU A 115 29.82 43.32 11.32
C GLU A 115 28.70 42.67 12.14
N LEU A 116 27.45 43.08 11.93
CA LEU A 116 26.29 42.46 12.56
C LEU A 116 26.13 40.95 12.12
N GLU A 117 26.26 40.67 10.84
CA GLU A 117 26.21 39.31 10.33
C GLU A 117 27.27 38.40 10.97
N LYS A 118 28.51 38.90 11.15
CA LYS A 118 29.56 38.18 11.87
C LYS A 118 29.18 37.90 13.33
N ARG A 119 28.51 38.84 13.98
CA ARG A 119 28.05 38.70 15.35
C ARG A 119 26.89 37.69 15.49
N LEU A 120 26.00 37.64 14.48
CA LEU A 120 24.86 36.76 14.44
C LEU A 120 25.21 35.32 13.94
N TYR A 121 26.42 35.12 13.39
CA TYR A 121 26.86 33.81 12.87
C TYR A 121 26.94 32.69 13.93
N PRO A 122 27.50 32.91 15.15
CA PRO A 122 27.61 31.81 16.14
C PRO A 122 26.29 31.19 16.56
N PRO A 123 25.24 31.95 16.92
CA PRO A 123 23.92 31.37 17.18
C PRO A 123 23.32 30.65 15.97
N LEU A 124 23.57 31.15 14.75
CA LEU A 124 23.10 30.55 13.52
C LEU A 124 23.79 29.22 13.24
N SER A 125 25.13 29.19 13.21
CA SER A 125 25.90 27.96 12.93
C SER A 125 25.71 26.89 14.00
N SER A 126 25.64 27.28 15.29
CA SER A 126 25.37 26.33 16.37
C SER A 126 23.97 25.69 16.27
N THR A 127 22.98 26.46 15.85
CA THR A 127 21.63 25.93 15.62
C THR A 127 21.60 25.01 14.40
N LEU A 128 22.26 25.36 13.30
CA LEU A 128 22.38 24.50 12.12
C LEU A 128 23.00 23.15 12.46
N SER A 129 24.06 23.17 13.26
CA SER A 129 24.76 21.92 13.68
C SER A 129 23.92 21.04 14.61
N ALA A 130 22.95 21.61 15.33
CA ALA A 130 22.09 20.90 16.26
C ALA A 130 20.73 20.49 15.67
N ALA A 131 20.34 21.11 14.55
CA ALA A 131 19.01 20.93 13.96
C ALA A 131 19.02 19.86 12.86
N SER A 132 17.92 19.13 12.74
CA SER A 132 17.70 18.16 11.65
C SER A 132 17.19 18.87 10.40
N CYS A 133 18.03 19.73 9.80
CA CYS A 133 17.71 20.56 8.63
C CYS A 133 18.88 20.64 7.65
N SER A 134 18.64 21.10 6.43
CA SER A 134 19.68 21.25 5.38
C SER A 134 20.29 22.64 5.32
N GLY A 135 19.62 23.62 5.88
CA GLY A 135 20.06 25.00 5.90
C GLY A 135 19.33 25.84 6.93
N ILE A 136 19.85 27.03 7.18
CA ILE A 136 19.35 27.96 8.18
C ILE A 136 19.59 29.40 7.71
N PHE A 137 18.69 30.32 8.04
CA PHE A 137 18.83 31.70 7.60
C PHE A 137 18.24 32.68 8.60
N PHE A 138 18.67 33.93 8.49
CA PHE A 138 17.95 35.09 8.98
C PHE A 138 17.93 36.18 7.91
N CYS A 139 16.92 37.05 7.98
CA CYS A 139 16.62 38.11 7.06
C CYS A 139 16.11 39.32 7.85
N LEU A 140 16.82 40.44 7.83
CA LEU A 140 16.47 41.66 8.58
C LEU A 140 15.77 42.67 7.65
N HIS A 141 14.89 43.47 8.20
CA HIS A 141 14.15 44.52 7.45
C HIS A 141 15.02 45.76 7.17
N VAL A 142 16.26 45.55 6.76
CA VAL A 142 17.21 46.56 6.32
C VAL A 142 17.93 46.06 5.05
N THR A 143 18.44 46.99 4.25
CA THR A 143 19.19 46.71 3.02
C THR A 143 20.50 47.44 2.98
N ALA A 144 21.52 46.89 2.35
CA ALA A 144 22.83 47.52 2.19
C ALA A 144 22.81 48.71 1.23
N ASN A 145 21.78 48.83 0.37
CA ASN A 145 21.66 49.92 -0.59
C ASN A 145 20.19 50.22 -0.94
N THR A 146 19.61 51.25 -0.36
CA THR A 146 18.24 51.71 -0.62
C THR A 146 18.05 52.34 -2.00
N SER A 147 19.11 52.66 -2.72
CA SER A 147 19.03 53.29 -4.05
C SER A 147 18.77 52.26 -5.18
N LEU A 148 18.78 50.97 -4.89
CA LEU A 148 18.52 49.95 -5.91
C LEU A 148 17.02 49.90 -6.27
N PRO A 149 16.67 49.66 -7.55
CA PRO A 149 15.27 49.61 -7.98
C PRO A 149 14.41 48.56 -7.27
N ASN A 150 15.04 47.52 -6.74
CA ASN A 150 14.40 46.42 -5.99
C ASN A 150 14.80 46.40 -4.50
N ALA A 151 15.23 47.53 -3.97
CA ALA A 151 15.65 47.61 -2.57
C ALA A 151 14.56 47.18 -1.58
N ASP A 152 13.28 47.41 -1.93
CA ASP A 152 12.14 47.01 -1.11
C ASP A 152 12.03 45.48 -0.93
N ASP A 153 12.60 44.68 -1.83
CA ASP A 153 12.61 43.23 -1.78
C ASP A 153 13.91 42.65 -1.22
N LEU A 154 15.01 43.44 -1.33
CA LEU A 154 16.33 43.03 -0.85
C LEU A 154 16.46 43.23 0.65
N ARG A 155 17.05 42.27 1.33
CA ARG A 155 17.20 42.29 2.79
C ARG A 155 18.56 41.80 3.20
N ALA A 156 19.19 42.51 4.10
CA ALA A 156 20.41 42.05 4.76
C ALA A 156 20.15 40.80 5.59
N GLY A 157 21.06 39.85 5.56
CA GLY A 157 20.95 38.64 6.31
C GLY A 157 21.92 37.55 5.83
N MET A 158 21.89 36.42 6.48
CA MET A 158 22.78 35.31 6.18
C MET A 158 21.97 34.03 5.98
N TYR A 159 22.33 33.29 4.93
CA TYR A 159 21.77 31.95 4.66
C TYR A 159 22.93 30.97 4.56
N LEU A 160 22.95 30.02 5.50
CA LEU A 160 23.93 28.96 5.60
C LEU A 160 23.30 27.64 5.17
N ARG A 161 24.05 26.84 4.46
CA ARG A 161 23.64 25.50 4.02
C ARG A 161 24.78 24.52 4.20
N TYR A 162 24.47 23.24 4.28
CA TYR A 162 25.46 22.18 4.14
C TYR A 162 25.86 22.00 2.67
N SER A 163 27.15 21.89 2.38
CA SER A 163 27.68 21.59 1.04
C SER A 163 27.46 20.15 0.61
N GLY A 164 27.39 19.23 1.56
CA GLY A 164 27.14 17.80 1.37
C GLY A 164 26.17 17.28 2.42
N LEU A 165 25.03 16.74 1.96
CA LEU A 165 24.03 16.15 2.84
C LEU A 165 24.37 14.69 3.08
N GLN A 166 25.34 14.42 3.95
CA GLN A 166 25.52 13.07 4.50
C GLN A 166 24.85 12.99 5.88
N PRO A 167 23.90 12.07 6.11
CA PRO A 167 23.08 12.06 7.34
C PRO A 167 23.86 11.81 8.63
N THR A 168 25.13 11.46 8.55
CA THR A 168 25.87 10.91 9.66
C THR A 168 26.95 11.79 10.29
N VAL A 169 27.50 12.77 9.57
CA VAL A 169 28.54 13.68 10.13
C VAL A 169 28.58 14.98 9.33
N ALA A 170 27.78 15.97 9.71
CA ALA A 170 28.04 17.34 9.26
C ALA A 170 29.13 17.96 10.16
N SER A 171 30.24 18.37 9.56
CA SER A 171 31.28 19.14 10.26
C SER A 171 31.07 20.64 9.98
N GLU A 172 31.60 21.52 10.83
CA GLU A 172 31.56 22.98 10.58
C GLU A 172 32.23 23.37 9.23
N GLN A 173 33.13 22.54 8.72
CA GLN A 173 33.81 22.73 7.41
C GLN A 173 32.87 22.49 6.22
N ASP A 174 31.73 21.83 6.42
CA ASP A 174 30.75 21.56 5.38
C ASP A 174 29.71 22.69 5.23
N ILE A 175 29.81 23.75 6.04
CA ILE A 175 28.89 24.89 5.98
C ILE A 175 29.35 25.86 4.89
N ILE A 176 28.42 26.20 3.99
CA ILE A 176 28.63 27.19 2.94
C ILE A 176 27.69 28.37 3.12
N CYS A 177 28.18 29.58 2.75
CA CYS A 177 27.36 30.77 2.70
C CYS A 177 26.63 30.86 1.36
N PHE A 178 25.29 30.74 1.40
CA PHE A 178 24.43 30.87 0.22
C PHE A 178 24.03 32.33 -0.02
N ARG A 179 23.74 33.06 1.05
CA ARG A 179 23.48 34.53 1.05
C ARG A 179 24.19 35.15 2.23
N GLY A 180 24.62 36.41 2.08
CA GLY A 180 25.25 37.19 3.14
C GLY A 180 26.31 38.15 2.61
N ALA A 181 26.67 39.14 3.38
CA ALA A 181 27.67 40.13 3.04
C ALA A 181 29.04 39.47 2.76
N THR A 182 29.69 39.87 1.68
CA THR A 182 31.01 39.34 1.28
C THR A 182 32.04 39.43 2.40
N GLU A 183 32.07 40.57 3.11
CA GLU A 183 33.02 40.83 4.19
C GLU A 183 32.75 39.94 5.42
N ALA A 184 31.46 39.64 5.69
CA ALA A 184 31.09 38.71 6.73
C ALA A 184 31.56 37.27 6.36
N ALA A 185 31.22 36.80 5.17
CA ALA A 185 31.62 35.47 4.70
C ALA A 185 33.15 35.28 4.68
N ARG A 186 33.89 36.27 4.17
CA ARG A 186 35.38 36.22 4.18
C ARG A 186 35.95 36.27 5.58
N GLY A 187 35.41 37.14 6.47
CA GLY A 187 35.90 37.24 7.85
C GLY A 187 35.65 35.99 8.68
N LEU A 188 34.62 35.21 8.33
CA LEU A 188 34.28 33.95 8.93
C LEU A 188 34.91 32.72 8.20
N GLN A 189 35.67 32.99 7.13
CA GLN A 189 36.32 31.98 6.30
C GLN A 189 35.33 30.97 5.69
N LEU A 190 34.09 31.40 5.43
CA LEU A 190 33.06 30.55 4.83
C LEU A 190 33.28 30.41 3.32
N GLN A 191 33.10 29.21 2.81
CA GLN A 191 32.99 28.97 1.38
C GLN A 191 31.68 29.57 0.85
N MET A 192 31.74 30.38 -0.20
CA MET A 192 30.56 30.93 -0.84
C MET A 192 30.00 29.97 -1.87
N HIS A 193 28.68 29.87 -1.90
CA HIS A 193 27.96 29.07 -2.89
C HIS A 193 28.14 29.67 -4.31
N ASN A 194 28.09 28.84 -5.34
CA ASN A 194 28.22 29.30 -6.74
C ASN A 194 27.12 30.29 -7.19
N ARG A 195 25.96 30.27 -6.54
CA ARG A 195 24.87 31.23 -6.72
C ARG A 195 24.75 32.18 -5.53
N TRP A 196 25.88 32.52 -4.94
CA TRP A 196 25.91 33.47 -3.82
C TRP A 196 25.42 34.86 -4.22
N ASN A 197 24.77 35.55 -3.26
CA ASN A 197 24.37 36.96 -3.38
C ASN A 197 24.54 37.62 -2.02
N PRO A 198 24.90 38.93 -1.95
CA PRO A 198 25.12 39.63 -0.69
C PRO A 198 23.86 39.79 0.16
N GLU A 199 22.70 39.81 -0.43
CA GLU A 199 21.42 39.97 0.24
C GLU A 199 20.42 38.89 -0.15
N LEU A 200 19.37 38.71 0.68
CA LEU A 200 18.24 37.83 0.41
C LEU A 200 17.15 38.63 -0.31
N ASN A 201 16.56 38.03 -1.34
CA ASN A 201 15.31 38.55 -1.90
C ASN A 201 14.13 37.99 -1.08
N ALA A 202 13.60 38.82 -0.16
CA ALA A 202 12.52 38.40 0.74
C ALA A 202 11.20 38.12 0.00
N ALA A 203 10.98 38.76 -1.18
CA ALA A 203 9.78 38.49 -1.98
C ALA A 203 9.73 37.06 -2.53
N LEU A 204 10.88 36.38 -2.67
CA LEU A 204 10.97 35.01 -3.10
C LEU A 204 10.78 33.98 -1.96
N ILE A 205 10.69 34.45 -0.71
CA ILE A 205 10.43 33.59 0.45
C ILE A 205 8.92 33.58 0.73
N PRO A 206 8.21 32.47 0.44
CA PRO A 206 6.77 32.41 0.69
C PRO A 206 6.44 32.66 2.17
N GLY A 207 5.44 33.49 2.41
CA GLY A 207 5.01 33.83 3.76
C GLY A 207 5.85 34.90 4.45
N SER A 208 6.95 35.39 3.85
CA SER A 208 7.79 36.48 4.41
C SER A 208 6.98 37.68 4.83
N GLN A 209 5.99 38.12 4.03
CA GLN A 209 5.11 39.25 4.34
C GLN A 209 4.23 38.96 5.58
N LYS A 210 3.66 37.75 5.70
CA LYS A 210 2.81 37.34 6.83
C LYS A 210 3.62 37.31 8.13
N VAL A 211 4.84 36.75 8.07
CA VAL A 211 5.76 36.72 9.21
C VAL A 211 6.25 38.13 9.58
N SER A 212 6.58 38.96 8.59
CA SER A 212 7.02 40.37 8.80
C SER A 212 5.92 41.25 9.38
N ALA A 213 4.67 40.96 9.06
CA ALA A 213 3.50 41.69 9.58
C ALA A 213 3.01 41.17 10.94
N TYR A 214 3.70 40.22 11.55
CA TYR A 214 3.31 39.62 12.83
C TYR A 214 3.29 40.66 13.94
N GLN A 215 2.19 40.71 14.72
CA GLN A 215 1.98 41.62 15.85
C GLN A 215 1.46 40.90 17.10
N GLY A 216 1.56 39.56 17.12
CA GLY A 216 1.06 38.75 18.22
C GLY A 216 1.95 38.82 19.47
N GLN A 217 1.43 38.28 20.57
CA GLN A 217 2.15 38.25 21.86
C GLN A 217 3.01 36.96 22.01
N ARG A 218 2.63 35.89 21.34
CA ARG A 218 3.29 34.58 21.48
C ARG A 218 4.07 34.28 20.20
N LEU A 219 5.38 34.16 20.28
CA LEU A 219 6.25 33.90 19.14
C LEU A 219 5.81 32.66 18.32
N ALA A 220 5.25 31.67 19.01
CA ALA A 220 4.75 30.45 18.37
C ALA A 220 3.67 30.74 17.31
N ASP A 221 2.78 31.71 17.56
CA ASP A 221 1.68 32.05 16.65
C ASP A 221 2.19 32.81 15.38
N GLY A 222 3.46 33.19 15.37
CA GLY A 222 4.15 33.80 14.21
C GLY A 222 4.98 32.83 13.40
N CYS A 223 5.08 31.55 13.82
CA CYS A 223 5.85 30.54 13.12
C CYS A 223 5.03 29.98 11.96
N LEU A 224 5.58 29.99 10.76
CA LEU A 224 4.90 29.53 9.56
C LEU A 224 5.76 28.53 8.76
N TRP A 225 5.16 27.45 8.33
CA TRP A 225 5.78 26.51 7.40
C TRP A 225 5.36 26.79 5.96
N THR A 226 6.30 26.70 5.03
CA THR A 226 5.95 26.71 3.61
C THR A 226 5.66 25.29 3.14
N LYS A 227 4.80 25.14 2.14
CA LYS A 227 4.83 23.94 1.31
C LYS A 227 6.15 23.89 0.54
N ARG A 228 6.41 22.78 -0.14
CA ARG A 228 7.55 22.65 -1.04
C ARG A 228 7.55 23.82 -2.03
N THR A 229 8.66 24.51 -2.10
CA THR A 229 8.84 25.74 -2.90
C THR A 229 10.25 25.78 -3.49
N GLU A 230 10.44 26.56 -4.54
CA GLU A 230 11.74 26.75 -5.15
C GLU A 230 12.63 27.63 -4.26
N LEU A 231 13.87 27.19 -4.03
CA LEU A 231 14.84 27.94 -3.27
C LEU A 231 15.35 29.12 -4.09
N LEU A 232 15.33 30.31 -3.52
CA LEU A 232 15.86 31.60 -4.00
C LEU A 232 16.82 31.48 -5.22
N ASP A 233 16.37 31.87 -6.41
CA ASP A 233 17.16 31.89 -7.65
C ASP A 233 17.82 30.56 -8.03
N THR A 234 17.28 29.44 -7.56
CA THR A 234 17.75 28.10 -7.90
C THR A 234 16.59 27.25 -8.42
N TRP A 235 16.88 26.08 -8.92
CA TRP A 235 15.91 25.04 -9.26
C TRP A 235 15.68 24.01 -8.12
N GLU A 236 16.39 24.19 -7.00
CA GLU A 236 16.28 23.31 -5.84
C GLU A 236 14.94 23.56 -5.12
N GLN A 237 14.37 22.48 -4.62
CA GLN A 237 13.11 22.54 -3.92
C GLN A 237 13.32 22.34 -2.42
N VAL A 238 12.64 23.15 -1.64
CA VAL A 238 12.79 23.20 -0.18
C VAL A 238 11.44 23.44 0.48
N THR A 239 11.34 23.07 1.75
CA THR A 239 10.31 23.55 2.69
C THR A 239 11.01 24.41 3.72
N LEU A 240 10.45 25.58 4.02
CA LEU A 240 11.02 26.54 4.95
C LEU A 240 10.12 26.69 6.18
N LEU A 241 10.75 26.72 7.35
CA LEU A 241 10.17 27.30 8.55
C LEU A 241 10.56 28.77 8.60
N CYS A 242 9.62 29.69 8.84
CA CYS A 242 9.84 31.11 9.05
C CYS A 242 9.35 31.50 10.43
N VAL A 243 10.19 32.21 11.19
CA VAL A 243 9.93 32.66 12.55
C VAL A 243 10.28 34.16 12.65
N PRO A 244 9.40 35.05 13.14
CA PRO A 244 9.71 36.48 13.25
C PRO A 244 10.84 36.72 14.26
N ILE A 245 11.73 37.66 13.99
CA ILE A 245 12.75 38.17 14.92
C ILE A 245 12.20 39.44 15.58
N LEU A 246 12.04 39.39 16.90
CA LEU A 246 11.55 40.50 17.70
C LEU A 246 12.70 41.19 18.43
N ASP A 247 12.68 42.52 18.49
CA ASP A 247 13.54 43.29 19.40
C ASP A 247 12.97 43.26 20.82
N GLY A 248 13.72 43.84 21.77
CA GLY A 248 13.31 43.95 23.17
C GLY A 248 12.04 44.73 23.44
N SER A 249 11.55 45.49 22.44
CA SER A 249 10.26 46.22 22.49
C SER A 249 9.11 45.40 21.88
N GLY A 250 9.38 44.19 21.33
CA GLY A 250 8.39 43.35 20.67
C GLY A 250 8.10 43.71 19.23
N VAL A 251 8.91 44.60 18.62
CA VAL A 251 8.77 44.95 17.20
C VAL A 251 9.51 43.98 16.33
N VAL A 252 8.86 43.52 15.25
CA VAL A 252 9.47 42.63 14.25
C VAL A 252 10.55 43.37 13.48
N ARG A 253 11.81 42.92 13.58
CA ARG A 253 12.98 43.49 12.88
C ARG A 253 13.40 42.65 11.68
N GLY A 254 12.78 41.49 11.50
CA GLY A 254 13.06 40.55 10.44
C GLY A 254 12.45 39.18 10.73
N PHE A 255 12.96 38.18 10.08
CA PHE A 255 12.59 36.81 10.34
C PHE A 255 13.79 35.88 10.17
N CYS A 256 13.75 34.73 10.79
CA CYS A 256 14.73 33.68 10.64
C CYS A 256 14.02 32.35 10.33
N GLY A 257 14.77 31.35 9.95
CA GLY A 257 14.15 30.09 9.65
C GLY A 257 15.12 28.97 9.37
N MET A 258 14.54 27.80 9.08
CA MET A 258 15.25 26.56 8.76
C MET A 258 14.76 25.99 7.44
N GLU A 259 15.67 25.38 6.72
CA GLU A 259 15.43 24.75 5.43
C GLU A 259 15.45 23.23 5.57
N VAL A 260 14.43 22.57 5.01
CA VAL A 260 14.43 21.15 4.74
C VAL A 260 14.39 21.00 3.21
N SER A 261 15.50 20.62 2.59
CA SER A 261 15.56 20.38 1.14
C SER A 261 14.97 19.05 0.75
N ASP A 262 14.51 18.92 -0.52
CA ASP A 262 14.04 17.63 -1.08
C ASP A 262 15.05 16.50 -0.87
N LEU A 263 16.33 16.80 -1.10
CA LEU A 263 17.39 15.80 -0.93
C LEU A 263 17.53 15.39 0.55
N TYR A 264 17.54 16.35 1.47
CA TYR A 264 17.61 16.06 2.91
C TYR A 264 16.41 15.24 3.36
N PHE A 265 15.20 15.61 2.94
CA PHE A 265 13.98 14.88 3.25
C PHE A 265 14.02 13.46 2.70
N SER A 266 14.45 13.27 1.46
CA SER A 266 14.54 11.95 0.85
C SER A 266 15.56 11.03 1.52
N LEU A 267 16.67 11.59 2.03
CA LEU A 267 17.68 10.84 2.77
C LEU A 267 17.22 10.49 4.19
N SER A 268 16.45 11.38 4.83
CA SER A 268 15.96 11.21 6.20
C SER A 268 14.73 10.31 6.27
N HIS A 269 13.89 10.32 5.24
CA HIS A 269 12.64 9.57 5.16
C HIS A 269 12.67 8.57 4.00
N GLY A 270 13.46 7.51 4.17
CA GLY A 270 13.55 6.43 3.18
C GLY A 270 12.26 5.61 3.06
N THR A 271 12.18 4.81 1.99
CA THR A 271 11.09 3.85 1.84
C THR A 271 11.12 2.80 2.95
N VAL A 272 9.95 2.46 3.48
CA VAL A 272 9.81 1.39 4.47
C VAL A 272 9.37 0.10 3.79
N SER A 273 10.15 -0.96 3.97
CA SER A 273 9.80 -2.28 3.44
C SER A 273 8.73 -2.95 4.30
N SER A 274 7.67 -3.44 3.65
CA SER A 274 6.61 -4.21 4.28
C SER A 274 6.42 -5.55 3.56
N THR A 275 5.60 -6.43 4.13
CA THR A 275 5.17 -7.68 3.49
C THR A 275 4.51 -7.46 2.11
N PHE A 276 3.90 -6.29 1.92
CA PHE A 276 3.16 -5.94 0.70
C PHE A 276 4.01 -5.15 -0.30
N GLY A 277 5.23 -4.75 0.06
CA GLY A 277 6.15 -3.98 -0.76
C GLY A 277 6.69 -2.75 -0.06
N LYS A 278 7.38 -1.89 -0.81
CA LYS A 278 7.96 -0.64 -0.31
C LYS A 278 6.88 0.44 -0.17
N MET A 279 6.77 1.02 1.02
CA MET A 279 5.89 2.14 1.32
C MET A 279 6.65 3.46 1.21
N LEU A 280 5.97 4.47 0.68
CA LEU A 280 6.49 5.81 0.49
C LEU A 280 6.00 6.71 1.62
N THR A 281 6.89 7.59 2.09
CA THR A 281 6.58 8.65 3.05
C THR A 281 6.59 9.99 2.33
N LEU A 282 5.61 10.84 2.58
CA LEU A 282 5.60 12.21 2.08
C LEU A 282 4.91 13.16 3.06
N VAL A 283 5.28 14.44 2.96
CA VAL A 283 4.54 15.56 3.55
C VAL A 283 3.93 16.34 2.41
N ALA A 284 2.62 16.49 2.40
CA ALA A 284 1.90 17.10 1.28
C ALA A 284 0.78 18.03 1.75
N PRO A 285 0.51 19.13 1.03
CA PRO A 285 -0.70 19.92 1.22
C PRO A 285 -1.93 19.11 0.87
N VAL A 286 -2.95 19.16 1.74
CA VAL A 286 -4.25 18.51 1.53
C VAL A 286 -5.35 19.56 1.57
N ASP A 287 -6.12 19.65 0.50
CA ASP A 287 -7.28 20.53 0.38
C ASP A 287 -8.52 19.69 0.01
N GLY A 288 -9.36 19.43 0.99
CA GLY A 288 -10.54 18.59 0.85
C GLY A 288 -10.19 17.16 0.40
N ASP A 289 -10.62 16.80 -0.82
CA ASP A 289 -10.37 15.50 -1.44
C ASP A 289 -9.11 15.45 -2.34
N LYS A 290 -8.25 16.49 -2.26
CA LYS A 290 -7.07 16.66 -3.12
C LYS A 290 -5.79 16.71 -2.31
N LEU A 291 -4.83 15.91 -2.72
CA LEU A 291 -3.45 15.92 -2.22
C LEU A 291 -2.54 16.46 -3.33
N SER A 292 -1.86 17.58 -3.05
CA SER A 292 -0.96 18.22 -4.02
C SER A 292 0.42 17.58 -3.97
N LEU A 293 0.83 16.94 -5.08
CA LEU A 293 2.20 16.40 -5.21
C LEU A 293 3.22 17.50 -5.55
N SER A 294 2.80 18.54 -6.27
CA SER A 294 3.70 19.68 -6.60
C SER A 294 4.16 20.44 -5.36
N GLY A 295 3.33 20.48 -4.31
CA GLY A 295 3.68 21.05 -3.02
C GLY A 295 4.22 20.04 -1.99
N ALA A 296 4.45 18.80 -2.39
CA ALA A 296 4.83 17.72 -1.47
C ALA A 296 6.34 17.48 -1.43
N MET A 297 6.86 17.25 -0.22
CA MET A 297 8.17 16.65 0.02
C MET A 297 8.04 15.15 -0.07
N LEU A 298 8.83 14.52 -0.94
CA LEU A 298 8.82 13.07 -1.13
C LEU A 298 10.01 12.43 -0.43
N GLY A 299 9.75 11.40 0.34
CA GLY A 299 10.78 10.49 0.84
C GLY A 299 11.47 9.76 -0.31
N ALA A 300 12.43 8.88 -0.01
CA ALA A 300 13.11 8.11 -1.05
C ALA A 300 12.08 7.36 -1.91
N THR A 301 12.13 7.59 -3.22
CA THR A 301 11.16 7.03 -4.18
C THR A 301 11.70 5.80 -4.91
N ASP A 302 12.66 5.09 -4.30
CA ASP A 302 13.35 3.96 -4.88
C ASP A 302 12.38 2.92 -5.49
N GLY A 303 12.31 2.88 -6.81
CA GLY A 303 11.43 1.99 -7.58
C GLY A 303 9.95 2.44 -7.67
N SER A 304 9.57 3.62 -7.17
CA SER A 304 8.22 4.17 -7.39
C SER A 304 8.19 5.08 -8.62
N ARG A 305 7.01 5.19 -9.24
CA ARG A 305 6.74 6.13 -10.33
C ARG A 305 6.19 7.46 -9.84
N LEU A 306 6.08 7.62 -8.52
CA LEU A 306 5.54 8.85 -7.93
C LEU A 306 6.52 10.00 -8.21
N THR A 307 6.06 10.99 -8.96
CA THR A 307 6.76 12.24 -9.24
C THR A 307 6.16 13.38 -8.43
N ALA A 308 6.97 14.38 -8.10
CA ALA A 308 6.51 15.56 -7.36
C ALA A 308 5.68 16.52 -8.24
N ASP A 309 4.81 15.98 -9.07
CA ASP A 309 3.98 16.76 -10.01
C ASP A 309 2.51 16.32 -9.96
N GLY A 310 1.62 17.31 -10.08
CA GLY A 310 0.18 17.08 -10.19
C GLY A 310 -0.52 16.93 -8.85
N THR A 311 -1.69 16.29 -8.90
CA THR A 311 -2.60 16.14 -7.77
C THR A 311 -3.14 14.72 -7.72
N LEU A 312 -3.24 14.14 -6.53
CA LEU A 312 -3.94 12.89 -6.28
C LEU A 312 -5.33 13.18 -5.70
N HIS A 313 -6.35 12.55 -6.27
CA HIS A 313 -7.68 12.54 -5.69
C HIS A 313 -7.78 11.49 -4.59
N ILE A 314 -8.29 11.92 -3.44
CA ILE A 314 -8.47 11.10 -2.25
C ILE A 314 -9.87 10.48 -2.29
N SER A 315 -9.96 9.18 -2.09
CA SER A 315 -11.23 8.46 -1.96
C SER A 315 -11.14 7.50 -0.79
N GLU A 316 -12.04 7.67 0.17
CA GLU A 316 -12.09 6.78 1.33
C GLU A 316 -12.67 5.42 0.96
N GLY A 317 -11.94 4.37 1.28
CA GLY A 317 -12.34 2.99 1.11
C GLY A 317 -12.66 2.31 2.45
N LYS A 318 -13.20 1.09 2.38
CA LYS A 318 -13.56 0.32 3.58
C LYS A 318 -12.36 -0.01 4.48
N TYR A 319 -11.19 -0.24 3.92
CA TYR A 319 -9.99 -0.70 4.64
C TYR A 319 -8.87 0.33 4.62
N TYR A 320 -8.72 1.07 3.56
CA TYR A 320 -7.67 2.07 3.33
C TYR A 320 -8.19 3.17 2.42
N THR A 321 -7.48 4.27 2.39
CA THR A 321 -7.77 5.40 1.49
C THR A 321 -7.05 5.16 0.16
N THR A 322 -7.70 5.52 -0.93
CA THR A 322 -7.17 5.40 -2.29
C THR A 322 -6.80 6.79 -2.80
N TYR A 323 -5.64 6.90 -3.41
CA TYR A 323 -5.11 8.14 -3.99
C TYR A 323 -4.84 7.91 -5.46
N THR A 324 -5.47 8.69 -6.36
CA THR A 324 -5.35 8.47 -7.80
C THR A 324 -5.20 9.76 -8.59
N ASN A 325 -4.37 9.73 -9.62
CA ASN A 325 -4.29 10.78 -10.65
C ASN A 325 -4.95 10.35 -11.98
N GLY A 326 -5.70 9.24 -11.97
CA GLY A 326 -6.34 8.69 -13.18
C GLY A 326 -5.44 7.72 -13.96
N LYS A 327 -4.11 7.75 -13.77
CA LYS A 327 -3.16 6.82 -14.40
C LYS A 327 -2.61 5.81 -13.40
N GLU A 328 -2.25 6.30 -12.23
CA GLU A 328 -1.67 5.53 -11.13
C GLU A 328 -2.56 5.63 -9.91
N THR A 329 -2.60 4.56 -9.15
CA THR A 329 -3.38 4.46 -7.93
C THR A 329 -2.48 3.99 -6.80
N TYR A 330 -2.62 4.63 -5.65
CA TYR A 330 -1.91 4.30 -4.43
C TYR A 330 -2.91 4.01 -3.32
N LEU A 331 -2.56 3.08 -2.46
CA LEU A 331 -3.30 2.73 -1.25
C LEU A 331 -2.55 3.33 -0.07
N GLY A 332 -3.24 3.97 0.85
CA GLY A 332 -2.51 4.64 1.92
C GLY A 332 -3.38 5.19 3.03
N ARG A 333 -2.73 5.99 3.87
CA ARG A 333 -3.32 6.79 4.94
C ARG A 333 -2.66 8.16 4.96
N HIS A 334 -3.38 9.14 5.46
CA HIS A 334 -2.83 10.45 5.78
C HIS A 334 -3.35 10.95 7.12
N GLN A 335 -2.62 11.86 7.73
CA GLN A 335 -3.01 12.55 8.95
C GLN A 335 -2.45 13.98 8.89
N LEU A 336 -3.29 14.95 9.18
CA LEU A 336 -2.90 16.35 9.21
C LEU A 336 -1.87 16.60 10.31
N LEU A 337 -0.84 17.36 9.98
CA LEU A 337 0.18 17.82 10.92
C LEU A 337 -0.31 19.08 11.63
N ASP A 338 0.05 19.21 12.89
CA ASP A 338 -0.26 20.41 13.70
C ASP A 338 0.81 21.49 13.45
N ALA A 339 0.75 22.10 12.26
CA ALA A 339 1.68 23.11 11.83
C ALA A 339 0.97 24.21 11.06
N ASP A 340 1.15 25.46 11.47
CA ASP A 340 0.62 26.61 10.76
C ASP A 340 1.36 26.81 9.44
N THR A 341 0.62 27.01 8.37
CA THR A 341 1.15 27.24 7.03
C THR A 341 0.91 28.66 6.56
N TRP A 342 1.77 29.14 5.65
CA TRP A 342 1.68 30.50 5.15
C TRP A 342 0.42 30.77 4.31
N ASP A 343 -0.09 29.75 3.62
CA ASP A 343 -1.27 29.80 2.73
C ASP A 343 -2.53 29.18 3.36
N ASP A 344 -2.46 28.87 4.66
CA ASP A 344 -3.55 28.28 5.44
C ASP A 344 -4.02 26.89 4.91
N VAL A 345 -3.26 26.27 4.00
CA VAL A 345 -3.51 24.91 3.52
C VAL A 345 -2.78 23.92 4.41
N PRO A 346 -3.49 23.02 5.11
CA PRO A 346 -2.86 22.10 6.05
C PRO A 346 -1.92 21.11 5.35
N LEU A 347 -0.79 20.85 5.99
CA LEU A 347 0.13 19.79 5.61
C LEU A 347 -0.30 18.46 6.25
N ALA A 348 -0.14 17.38 5.53
CA ALA A 348 -0.38 16.03 6.04
C ALA A 348 0.86 15.15 5.92
N ALA A 349 1.10 14.36 6.94
CA ALA A 349 1.95 13.18 6.85
C ALA A 349 1.19 12.10 6.12
N VAL A 350 1.79 11.53 5.07
CA VAL A 350 1.12 10.56 4.19
C VAL A 350 2.01 9.34 3.98
N THR A 351 1.39 8.17 4.07
CA THR A 351 2.03 6.89 3.74
C THR A 351 1.30 6.27 2.57
N LEU A 352 2.01 5.97 1.49
CA LEU A 352 1.46 5.41 0.25
C LEU A 352 2.13 4.08 -0.09
N LEU A 353 1.34 3.15 -0.62
CA LEU A 353 1.77 1.91 -1.25
C LEU A 353 1.23 1.86 -2.68
N PRO A 354 2.03 1.63 -3.73
CA PRO A 354 1.52 1.46 -5.08
C PRO A 354 0.53 0.29 -5.16
N GLU A 355 -0.64 0.53 -5.76
CA GLU A 355 -1.69 -0.49 -5.84
C GLU A 355 -1.26 -1.71 -6.67
N ASP A 356 -0.47 -1.53 -7.70
CA ASP A 356 0.06 -2.61 -8.54
C ASP A 356 0.91 -3.61 -7.74
N THR A 357 1.68 -3.12 -6.77
CA THR A 357 2.48 -3.92 -5.84
C THR A 357 1.56 -4.78 -4.96
N PHE A 358 0.52 -4.19 -4.38
CA PHE A 358 -0.45 -4.93 -3.59
C PHE A 358 -1.24 -5.95 -4.44
N ARG A 359 -1.69 -5.56 -5.63
CA ARG A 359 -2.38 -6.46 -6.56
C ARG A 359 -1.50 -7.64 -7.01
N SER A 360 -0.18 -7.43 -7.13
CA SER A 360 0.75 -8.52 -7.46
C SER A 360 0.87 -9.52 -6.31
N TYR A 361 0.93 -9.04 -5.07
CA TYR A 361 0.88 -9.88 -3.86
C TYR A 361 -0.42 -10.69 -3.79
N GLU A 362 -1.59 -10.02 -3.98
CA GLU A 362 -2.88 -10.72 -3.98
C GLU A 362 -2.98 -11.78 -5.09
N ARG A 363 -2.49 -11.50 -6.29
CA ARG A 363 -2.47 -12.48 -7.40
C ARG A 363 -1.61 -13.68 -7.06
N GLY A 364 -0.44 -13.46 -6.46
CA GLY A 364 0.44 -14.54 -5.98
C GLY A 364 -0.25 -15.41 -4.92
N ALA A 365 -0.87 -14.80 -3.94
CA ALA A 365 -1.62 -15.50 -2.90
C ALA A 365 -2.81 -16.28 -3.46
N ARG A 366 -3.62 -15.67 -4.33
CA ARG A 366 -4.75 -16.35 -5.02
C ARG A 366 -4.27 -17.49 -5.92
N GLY A 367 -3.13 -17.30 -6.62
CA GLY A 367 -2.51 -18.34 -7.45
C GLY A 367 -2.09 -19.55 -6.63
N ALA A 368 -1.50 -19.36 -5.46
CA ALA A 368 -1.12 -20.44 -4.55
C ALA A 368 -2.34 -21.24 -4.06
N TRP A 369 -3.45 -20.57 -3.72
CA TRP A 369 -4.71 -21.22 -3.36
C TRP A 369 -5.30 -22.03 -4.52
N PHE A 370 -5.29 -21.47 -5.74
CA PHE A 370 -5.77 -22.16 -6.94
C PHE A 370 -4.91 -23.40 -7.24
N LEU A 371 -3.59 -23.29 -7.17
CA LEU A 371 -2.68 -24.41 -7.35
C LEU A 371 -2.93 -25.50 -6.30
N GLY A 372 -3.11 -25.11 -5.04
CA GLY A 372 -3.47 -26.05 -3.96
C GLY A 372 -4.78 -26.79 -4.23
N ALA A 373 -5.80 -26.10 -4.71
CA ALA A 373 -7.09 -26.72 -5.07
C ALA A 373 -6.95 -27.70 -6.23
N VAL A 374 -6.17 -27.36 -7.26
CA VAL A 374 -5.90 -28.26 -8.41
C VAL A 374 -5.13 -29.50 -7.96
N LEU A 375 -4.09 -29.34 -7.14
CA LEU A 375 -3.32 -30.47 -6.58
C LEU A 375 -4.21 -31.37 -5.72
N PHE A 376 -5.08 -30.80 -4.91
CA PHE A 376 -6.04 -31.55 -4.10
C PHE A 376 -7.01 -32.35 -4.98
N LEU A 377 -7.57 -31.75 -6.04
CA LEU A 377 -8.43 -32.45 -7.00
C LEU A 377 -7.69 -33.57 -7.71
N MET A 378 -6.45 -33.38 -8.12
CA MET A 378 -5.62 -34.43 -8.73
C MET A 378 -5.36 -35.57 -7.76
N MET A 379 -5.06 -35.29 -6.51
CA MET A 379 -4.86 -36.28 -5.46
C MET A 379 -6.13 -37.11 -5.22
N MET A 380 -7.29 -36.46 -5.15
CA MET A 380 -8.59 -37.11 -5.02
C MET A 380 -8.92 -38.01 -6.22
N LEU A 381 -8.60 -37.54 -7.44
CA LEU A 381 -8.79 -38.33 -8.65
C LEU A 381 -7.86 -39.56 -8.68
N ALA A 382 -6.61 -39.39 -8.26
CA ALA A 382 -5.65 -40.51 -8.13
C ALA A 382 -6.13 -41.54 -7.09
N ALA A 383 -6.60 -41.07 -5.93
CA ALA A 383 -7.18 -41.94 -4.91
C ALA A 383 -8.43 -42.67 -5.44
N ALA A 384 -9.33 -41.94 -6.13
CA ALA A 384 -10.53 -42.57 -6.74
C ALA A 384 -10.18 -43.63 -7.79
N THR A 385 -9.17 -43.38 -8.64
CA THR A 385 -8.70 -44.35 -9.62
C THR A 385 -8.05 -45.57 -8.96
N MET A 386 -7.27 -45.34 -7.90
CA MET A 386 -6.64 -46.41 -7.13
C MET A 386 -7.69 -47.31 -6.44
N LEU A 387 -8.68 -46.70 -5.76
CA LEU A 387 -9.80 -47.41 -5.16
C LEU A 387 -10.63 -48.16 -6.19
N SER A 388 -10.96 -47.50 -7.33
CA SER A 388 -11.69 -48.18 -8.42
C SER A 388 -10.93 -49.37 -8.97
N ARG A 389 -9.61 -49.28 -9.12
CA ARG A 389 -8.78 -50.40 -9.57
C ARG A 389 -8.65 -51.51 -8.54
N SER A 390 -8.53 -51.16 -7.27
CA SER A 390 -8.34 -52.10 -6.16
C SER A 390 -9.62 -52.88 -5.85
N PHE A 391 -10.80 -52.24 -5.89
CA PHE A 391 -12.06 -52.85 -5.49
C PHE A 391 -12.96 -53.26 -6.67
N VAL A 392 -13.19 -52.38 -7.63
CA VAL A 392 -14.18 -52.61 -8.68
C VAL A 392 -13.69 -53.60 -9.76
N LYS A 393 -12.40 -53.57 -10.13
CA LYS A 393 -11.87 -54.49 -11.13
C LYS A 393 -11.89 -55.92 -10.71
N PRO A 394 -11.45 -56.32 -9.50
CA PRO A 394 -11.55 -57.70 -9.02
C PRO A 394 -13.00 -58.18 -8.97
N ILE A 395 -13.93 -57.36 -8.43
CA ILE A 395 -15.36 -57.72 -8.37
C ILE A 395 -15.94 -57.96 -9.75
N ASN A 396 -15.69 -57.09 -10.72
CA ASN A 396 -16.18 -57.28 -12.08
C ASN A 396 -15.58 -58.51 -12.76
N LYS A 397 -14.31 -58.85 -12.47
CA LYS A 397 -13.65 -60.04 -12.99
C LYS A 397 -14.26 -61.31 -12.41
N SER A 398 -14.54 -61.34 -11.10
CA SER A 398 -15.19 -62.46 -10.43
C SER A 398 -16.63 -62.65 -10.90
N LEU A 399 -17.40 -61.56 -11.06
CA LEU A 399 -18.75 -61.62 -11.62
C LEU A 399 -18.78 -62.08 -13.10
N ALA A 400 -17.80 -61.67 -13.90
CA ALA A 400 -17.68 -62.12 -15.29
C ALA A 400 -17.34 -63.61 -15.37
N ALA A 401 -16.49 -64.11 -14.48
CA ALA A 401 -16.16 -65.54 -14.38
C ALA A 401 -17.38 -66.40 -14.01
N VAL A 402 -18.22 -65.90 -13.07
CA VAL A 402 -19.48 -66.58 -12.70
C VAL A 402 -20.46 -66.60 -13.86
N ARG A 403 -20.60 -65.50 -14.62
CA ARG A 403 -21.46 -65.45 -15.82
C ARG A 403 -20.98 -66.34 -16.99
N GLY A 404 -19.66 -66.48 -17.11
CA GLY A 404 -19.03 -67.26 -18.17
C GLY A 404 -18.96 -68.77 -17.88
N GLY A 405 -19.44 -69.28 -16.74
CA GLY A 405 -19.39 -70.69 -16.37
C GLY A 405 -17.97 -71.27 -16.15
N ALA A 406 -17.00 -70.39 -15.86
CA ALA A 406 -15.61 -70.73 -15.63
C ALA A 406 -15.45 -71.53 -14.33
N THR A 407 -14.75 -72.68 -14.42
CA THR A 407 -14.54 -73.65 -13.30
C THR A 407 -13.51 -73.10 -12.28
N GLU A 408 -12.62 -72.16 -12.68
CA GLU A 408 -11.63 -71.52 -11.78
C GLU A 408 -12.14 -70.22 -11.22
N MET A 409 -12.24 -70.13 -9.90
CA MET A 409 -12.58 -68.91 -9.22
C MET A 409 -11.34 -68.01 -9.11
N VAL A 410 -11.45 -66.77 -9.63
CA VAL A 410 -10.52 -65.70 -9.31
C VAL A 410 -11.04 -65.03 -8.06
N ALA A 411 -10.36 -65.18 -6.92
CA ALA A 411 -10.72 -64.51 -5.67
C ALA A 411 -10.80 -62.98 -5.89
N SER A 412 -11.87 -62.37 -5.38
CA SER A 412 -12.09 -60.92 -5.49
C SER A 412 -11.18 -60.13 -4.53
N GLY A 413 -10.63 -60.81 -3.50
CA GLY A 413 -9.86 -60.23 -2.43
C GLY A 413 -10.72 -59.50 -1.39
N ILE A 414 -12.05 -59.64 -1.47
CA ILE A 414 -13.01 -59.09 -0.50
C ILE A 414 -13.75 -60.30 0.11
N PRO A 415 -13.51 -60.63 1.40
CA PRO A 415 -14.01 -61.83 2.03
C PRO A 415 -15.52 -62.02 1.87
N GLU A 416 -16.31 -60.95 2.06
CA GLU A 416 -17.78 -61.00 2.00
C GLU A 416 -18.27 -61.31 0.57
N ILE A 417 -17.54 -60.89 -0.45
CA ILE A 417 -17.88 -61.17 -1.84
C ILE A 417 -17.43 -62.57 -2.23
N ASP A 418 -16.29 -63.01 -1.75
CA ASP A 418 -15.77 -64.34 -2.00
C ASP A 418 -16.65 -65.39 -1.32
N GLU A 419 -17.19 -65.12 -0.11
CA GLU A 419 -18.17 -65.95 0.60
C GLU A 419 -19.52 -66.00 -0.15
N LEU A 420 -20.01 -64.85 -0.64
CA LEU A 420 -21.25 -64.80 -1.44
C LEU A 420 -21.11 -65.58 -2.76
N LEU A 421 -19.95 -65.50 -3.41
CA LEU A 421 -19.66 -66.24 -4.65
C LEU A 421 -19.54 -67.75 -4.38
N ALA A 422 -18.99 -68.15 -3.26
CA ALA A 422 -18.95 -69.52 -2.79
C ALA A 422 -20.36 -70.09 -2.54
N ALA A 423 -21.20 -69.30 -1.83
CA ALA A 423 -22.59 -69.64 -1.57
C ALA A 423 -23.45 -69.76 -2.85
N ILE A 424 -23.17 -68.95 -3.87
CA ILE A 424 -23.85 -69.08 -5.19
C ILE A 424 -23.41 -70.36 -5.93
N ARG A 425 -22.17 -70.79 -5.78
CA ARG A 425 -21.62 -71.97 -6.40
C ARG A 425 -22.14 -73.28 -5.76
N GLU A 426 -22.34 -73.32 -4.44
CA GLU A 426 -22.86 -74.45 -3.71
C GLU A 426 -24.34 -74.74 -4.01
N ARG A 427 -25.04 -73.83 -4.68
CA ARG A 427 -26.37 -74.09 -5.21
C ARG A 427 -26.28 -74.88 -6.48
N PRO A 428 -26.76 -76.14 -6.47
CA PRO A 428 -26.74 -77.00 -7.68
C PRO A 428 -27.56 -76.28 -8.76
N ALA A 429 -26.93 -76.15 -9.96
CA ALA A 429 -27.59 -75.59 -11.14
C ALA A 429 -28.77 -76.52 -11.50
N GLY A 430 -29.98 -76.03 -11.19
CA GLY A 430 -31.19 -76.74 -11.70
C GLY A 430 -32.29 -77.07 -10.70
N THR A 431 -32.16 -76.74 -9.41
CA THR A 431 -33.28 -76.94 -8.49
C THR A 431 -33.82 -75.63 -7.94
N LEU A 432 -34.82 -75.09 -8.62
CA LEU A 432 -35.71 -74.10 -8.01
C LEU A 432 -36.36 -74.81 -6.78
N PRO A 433 -36.57 -74.06 -5.64
CA PRO A 433 -37.33 -74.62 -4.55
C PRO A 433 -38.64 -75.19 -5.08
N PRO A 434 -39.06 -76.40 -4.64
CA PRO A 434 -40.22 -77.09 -5.20
C PRO A 434 -41.49 -76.23 -5.18
N GLU A 435 -41.61 -75.32 -4.24
CA GLU A 435 -42.67 -74.34 -4.21
C GLU A 435 -42.62 -73.25 -5.32
N VAL A 436 -41.42 -72.83 -5.74
CA VAL A 436 -41.21 -71.82 -6.83
C VAL A 436 -41.41 -72.53 -8.18
N GLU A 437 -40.99 -73.78 -8.29
CA GLU A 437 -41.19 -74.58 -9.47
C GLU A 437 -42.66 -74.95 -9.69
N ALA A 438 -43.37 -75.31 -8.63
CA ALA A 438 -44.83 -75.52 -8.65
C ALA A 438 -45.59 -74.17 -8.99
N ARG A 439 -45.12 -73.06 -8.53
CA ARG A 439 -45.69 -71.71 -8.90
C ARG A 439 -45.42 -71.33 -10.35
N LEU A 440 -44.20 -71.59 -10.85
CA LEU A 440 -43.85 -71.35 -12.23
C LEU A 440 -44.58 -72.29 -13.20
N GLN A 441 -44.72 -73.63 -12.84
CA GLN A 441 -45.54 -74.55 -13.61
C GLN A 441 -47.02 -74.13 -13.58
N GLY A 442 -47.52 -73.76 -12.42
CA GLY A 442 -48.89 -73.24 -12.30
C GLY A 442 -49.13 -71.89 -13.05
N PHE A 443 -48.07 -71.07 -13.17
CA PHE A 443 -48.11 -69.85 -13.98
C PHE A 443 -48.03 -70.15 -15.47
N ALA A 444 -47.16 -71.11 -15.89
CA ALA A 444 -47.03 -71.50 -17.26
C ALA A 444 -48.36 -72.14 -17.79
N ARG A 445 -48.99 -73.02 -16.99
CA ARG A 445 -50.30 -73.56 -17.34
C ARG A 445 -51.40 -72.55 -17.48
N ARG A 446 -51.41 -71.49 -16.66
CA ARG A 446 -52.36 -70.38 -16.74
C ARG A 446 -52.05 -69.48 -17.92
N ALA A 447 -50.77 -69.32 -18.25
CA ALA A 447 -50.37 -68.49 -19.40
C ALA A 447 -50.72 -69.19 -20.74
N GLU A 448 -50.75 -70.52 -20.80
CA GLU A 448 -51.22 -71.31 -21.98
C GLU A 448 -52.72 -71.16 -22.21
N THR A 449 -53.53 -70.89 -21.19
CA THR A 449 -54.98 -70.70 -21.30
C THR A 449 -55.39 -69.29 -21.66
N LEU A 450 -54.46 -68.35 -21.73
CA LEU A 450 -54.71 -66.94 -22.12
C LEU A 450 -55.02 -66.86 -23.61
N THR A 451 -55.97 -66.00 -23.91
CA THR A 451 -56.28 -65.62 -25.31
C THR A 451 -55.14 -64.78 -25.91
N GLY A 452 -55.08 -64.74 -27.21
CA GLY A 452 -54.01 -63.95 -27.87
C GLY A 452 -53.84 -62.52 -27.39
N THR A 453 -54.95 -61.84 -27.10
CA THR A 453 -54.97 -60.47 -26.56
C THR A 453 -54.45 -60.40 -25.13
N GLU A 454 -54.84 -61.33 -24.28
CA GLU A 454 -54.36 -61.41 -22.88
C GLU A 454 -52.89 -61.72 -22.77
N ARG A 455 -52.38 -62.58 -23.71
CA ARG A 455 -50.96 -62.93 -23.79
C ARG A 455 -50.13 -61.67 -24.20
N THR A 456 -50.64 -60.85 -25.11
CA THR A 456 -50.00 -59.62 -25.53
C THR A 456 -49.95 -58.59 -24.37
N ILE A 457 -51.03 -58.51 -23.58
CA ILE A 457 -51.09 -57.64 -22.43
C ILE A 457 -50.14 -58.12 -21.32
N LEU A 458 -50.05 -59.43 -21.08
CA LEU A 458 -49.13 -59.98 -20.10
C LEU A 458 -47.65 -59.76 -20.51
N GLN A 459 -47.34 -59.85 -21.81
CA GLN A 459 -46.02 -59.58 -22.30
C GLN A 459 -45.65 -58.09 -22.15
N TYR A 460 -46.60 -57.20 -22.38
CA TYR A 460 -46.43 -55.77 -22.20
C TYR A 460 -46.14 -55.45 -20.71
N TYR A 461 -46.81 -56.11 -19.73
CA TYR A 461 -46.55 -55.99 -18.30
C TYR A 461 -45.18 -56.57 -17.92
N MET A 462 -44.77 -57.69 -18.49
CA MET A 462 -43.45 -58.28 -18.26
C MET A 462 -42.31 -57.44 -18.81
N ASP A 463 -42.54 -56.64 -19.86
CA ASP A 463 -41.59 -55.71 -20.44
C ASP A 463 -41.54 -54.35 -19.66
N GLY A 464 -42.29 -54.25 -18.55
CA GLY A 464 -42.22 -53.11 -17.63
C GLY A 464 -43.10 -51.94 -18.03
N HIS A 465 -44.07 -52.13 -18.94
CA HIS A 465 -45.03 -51.09 -19.29
C HIS A 465 -46.23 -51.07 -18.36
N THR A 466 -46.53 -49.95 -17.78
CA THR A 466 -47.78 -49.75 -16.98
C THR A 466 -48.89 -49.21 -17.86
N VAL A 467 -50.04 -49.83 -17.81
CA VAL A 467 -51.28 -49.30 -18.42
C VAL A 467 -51.71 -48.10 -17.61
N LYS A 468 -51.84 -46.93 -18.26
CA LYS A 468 -52.52 -45.77 -17.71
C LYS A 468 -53.99 -45.95 -17.93
#